data_f701ff8e3fc91f989c0f10c3e171f592
#
_entry.id   f701ff8e3fc91f989c0f10c3e171f592
#
_cell.length_a   1.000
_cell.length_b   1.000
_cell.length_c   1.000
_cell.angle_alpha   90.00
_cell.angle_beta   90.00
_cell.angle_gamma   90.00
#
_symmetry.space_group_name_H-M   'P 1'
#
loop_
_entity.id
_entity.type
_entity.pdbx_description
1 polymer ?
#
loop_
_entity_poly.entity_id
_entity_poly.type
_entity_poly.pdbx_seq_one_letter_code
_entity_poly.pdbx_strand_id
1 'polypeptide(L)'
;MKIRCRTLLLLALLSGKVCSADSVNIGVTGNIVASPCIFNGGSNSLDVNLGNIQATNMATPGSTSDPVPFSLLFTQCPTGTQSVTVAFTGSPDPEAGADYFMNSGSATHVAIAMRDAQTGALKGTGTSMTQTIAADRT
;
A
#
# COMPACT_ATOMS: atom_id res chain seq x y z
N MET A 1 -61.55 -62.41 -36.12
CA MET A 1 -60.14 -62.12 -35.91
C MET A 1 -59.81 -60.68 -36.37
N LYS A 2 -60.34 -59.72 -35.63
CA LYS A 2 -60.24 -58.27 -35.98
C LYS A 2 -60.02 -57.41 -34.70
N ILE A 3 -59.07 -57.74 -33.82
CA ILE A 3 -58.82 -57.01 -32.62
C ILE A 3 -57.31 -57.03 -32.35
N ARG A 4 -56.51 -56.64 -33.31
CA ARG A 4 -55.05 -56.53 -33.05
C ARG A 4 -54.36 -55.28 -33.56
N CYS A 5 -55.14 -54.38 -34.14
CA CYS A 5 -54.52 -53.18 -34.76
C CYS A 5 -54.84 -51.87 -33.99
N ARG A 6 -55.64 -51.92 -32.93
CA ARG A 6 -56.01 -50.70 -32.16
C ARG A 6 -55.20 -50.45 -30.89
N THR A 7 -54.49 -51.47 -30.46
CA THR A 7 -53.68 -51.34 -29.23
C THR A 7 -52.24 -50.85 -29.47
N LEU A 8 -51.78 -50.91 -30.70
CA LEU A 8 -50.42 -50.46 -31.04
C LEU A 8 -50.32 -48.94 -31.33
N LEU A 9 -51.47 -48.27 -31.57
CA LEU A 9 -51.45 -46.83 -31.85
C LEU A 9 -51.56 -45.91 -30.67
N LEU A 10 -51.77 -46.47 -29.47
CA LEU A 10 -51.89 -45.66 -28.23
C LEU A 10 -50.62 -45.60 -27.45
N LEU A 11 -49.57 -46.34 -27.87
CA LEU A 11 -48.27 -46.31 -27.15
C LEU A 11 -47.27 -45.32 -27.74
N ALA A 12 -47.61 -44.64 -28.81
CA ALA A 12 -46.72 -43.72 -29.50
C ALA A 12 -46.92 -42.24 -29.12
N LEU A 13 -47.80 -41.94 -28.17
CA LEU A 13 -48.12 -40.56 -27.79
C LEU A 13 -47.64 -40.17 -26.38
N LEU A 14 -46.84 -41.00 -25.73
CA LEU A 14 -46.12 -40.62 -24.51
C LEU A 14 -44.63 -40.32 -24.80
N SER A 15 -44.35 -39.64 -25.89
CA SER A 15 -43.10 -38.94 -26.06
C SER A 15 -43.16 -37.71 -25.14
N GLY A 16 -42.92 -37.95 -23.86
CA GLY A 16 -42.70 -36.88 -22.89
C GLY A 16 -41.58 -35.99 -23.42
N LYS A 17 -41.91 -34.75 -23.70
CA LYS A 17 -40.90 -33.74 -23.92
C LYS A 17 -40.07 -33.68 -22.66
N VAL A 18 -38.85 -34.20 -22.72
CA VAL A 18 -37.85 -34.01 -21.67
C VAL A 18 -37.56 -32.52 -21.73
N CYS A 19 -38.05 -31.74 -20.76
CA CYS A 19 -37.58 -30.37 -20.53
C CYS A 19 -36.12 -30.50 -20.14
N SER A 20 -35.21 -30.24 -21.08
CA SER A 20 -33.83 -30.00 -20.73
C SER A 20 -33.81 -28.77 -19.83
N ALA A 21 -33.47 -28.97 -18.57
CA ALA A 21 -33.15 -27.84 -17.71
C ALA A 21 -31.83 -27.25 -18.21
N ASP A 22 -31.90 -26.12 -18.89
CA ASP A 22 -30.71 -25.33 -19.21
C ASP A 22 -30.10 -24.83 -17.91
N SER A 23 -28.90 -25.28 -17.62
CA SER A 23 -28.12 -24.76 -16.53
C SER A 23 -27.46 -23.43 -16.93
N VAL A 24 -27.82 -22.34 -16.28
CA VAL A 24 -27.21 -21.05 -16.50
C VAL A 24 -26.06 -20.90 -15.47
N ASN A 25 -24.83 -20.78 -15.98
CA ASN A 25 -23.68 -20.47 -15.15
C ASN A 25 -23.55 -18.93 -15.02
N ILE A 26 -23.71 -18.43 -13.82
CA ILE A 26 -23.47 -17.00 -13.53
C ILE A 26 -22.08 -16.89 -12.93
N GLY A 27 -21.14 -16.30 -13.67
CA GLY A 27 -19.82 -15.93 -13.18
C GLY A 27 -19.87 -14.51 -12.60
N VAL A 28 -19.57 -14.38 -11.31
CA VAL A 28 -19.40 -13.07 -10.66
C VAL A 28 -17.93 -12.86 -10.41
N THR A 29 -17.34 -11.86 -11.05
CA THR A 29 -15.97 -11.42 -10.79
C THR A 29 -16.01 -10.04 -10.17
N GLY A 30 -15.29 -9.86 -9.07
CA GLY A 30 -15.14 -8.57 -8.40
C GLY A 30 -13.74 -8.41 -7.89
N ASN A 31 -13.14 -7.25 -8.09
CA ASN A 31 -11.89 -6.86 -7.45
C ASN A 31 -12.22 -6.19 -6.12
N ILE A 32 -11.76 -6.80 -5.03
CA ILE A 32 -11.80 -6.16 -3.71
C ILE A 32 -10.49 -5.41 -3.57
N VAL A 33 -10.56 -4.10 -3.65
CA VAL A 33 -9.43 -3.22 -3.34
C VAL A 33 -9.61 -2.77 -1.89
N ALA A 34 -8.67 -3.17 -1.02
CA ALA A 34 -8.63 -2.63 0.32
C ALA A 34 -8.33 -1.12 0.22
N SER A 35 -9.18 -0.28 0.80
CA SER A 35 -8.88 1.14 0.92
C SER A 35 -7.63 1.29 1.78
N PRO A 36 -6.63 2.09 1.38
CA PRO A 36 -5.47 2.36 2.22
C PRO A 36 -5.87 3.18 3.45
N CYS A 37 -5.01 3.17 4.47
CA CYS A 37 -5.10 4.17 5.54
C CYS A 37 -5.02 5.59 4.95
N ILE A 38 -5.65 6.56 5.59
CA ILE A 38 -5.53 7.96 5.20
C ILE A 38 -4.22 8.51 5.75
N PHE A 39 -3.34 8.95 4.88
CA PHE A 39 -2.09 9.60 5.25
C PHE A 39 -2.30 11.09 5.47
N ASN A 40 -1.81 11.61 6.59
CA ASN A 40 -1.75 13.04 6.92
C ASN A 40 -3.05 13.80 6.61
N GLY A 41 -4.19 13.26 7.04
CA GLY A 41 -5.51 13.87 6.81
C GLY A 41 -5.98 13.90 5.36
N GLY A 42 -5.43 13.05 4.49
CA GLY A 42 -5.76 12.98 3.06
C GLY A 42 -4.77 13.71 2.15
N SER A 43 -3.70 14.26 2.73
CA SER A 43 -2.59 14.83 1.94
C SER A 43 -1.74 13.72 1.31
N ASN A 44 -1.18 14.01 0.15
CA ASN A 44 -0.21 13.13 -0.52
C ASN A 44 1.25 13.50 -0.18
N SER A 45 1.46 14.55 0.59
CA SER A 45 2.79 15.05 0.95
C SER A 45 2.85 15.53 2.39
N LEU A 46 4.04 15.55 2.92
CA LEU A 46 4.39 16.16 4.19
C LEU A 46 5.67 16.96 3.98
N ASP A 47 5.59 18.26 4.16
CA ASP A 47 6.74 19.14 4.08
C ASP A 47 7.33 19.33 5.49
N VAL A 48 8.61 19.02 5.64
CA VAL A 48 9.35 19.19 6.88
C VAL A 48 10.32 20.36 6.72
N ASN A 49 10.06 21.45 7.42
CA ASN A 49 10.92 22.61 7.38
C ASN A 49 12.10 22.42 8.36
N LEU A 50 13.31 22.31 7.83
CA LEU A 50 14.52 22.14 8.63
C LEU A 50 15.03 23.45 9.26
N GLY A 51 14.39 24.59 8.98
CA GLY A 51 14.78 25.89 9.48
C GLY A 51 16.03 26.45 8.82
N ASN A 52 16.62 27.43 9.46
CA ASN A 52 17.87 28.05 9.02
C ASN A 52 19.07 27.41 9.74
N ILE A 53 19.86 26.64 9.03
CA ILE A 53 21.05 26.01 9.55
C ILE A 53 22.27 26.88 9.25
N GLN A 54 22.99 27.29 10.27
CA GLN A 54 24.17 28.12 10.08
C GLN A 54 25.35 27.26 9.62
N ALA A 55 26.02 27.68 8.54
CA ALA A 55 27.17 26.96 8.00
C ALA A 55 28.33 26.84 9.00
N THR A 56 28.47 27.81 9.91
CA THR A 56 29.48 27.76 10.95
C THR A 56 29.32 26.57 11.90
N ASN A 57 28.09 26.10 12.12
CA ASN A 57 27.82 24.94 12.98
C ASN A 57 28.11 23.62 12.25
N MET A 58 28.31 23.65 10.93
CA MET A 58 28.57 22.50 10.08
C MET A 58 29.93 22.60 9.36
N ALA A 59 30.88 23.34 9.92
CA ALA A 59 32.18 23.60 9.29
C ALA A 59 33.13 22.39 9.32
N THR A 60 32.88 21.42 10.18
CA THR A 60 33.72 20.22 10.30
C THR A 60 33.05 19.03 9.59
N PRO A 61 33.78 18.25 8.77
CA PRO A 61 33.24 17.04 8.18
C PRO A 61 32.62 16.10 9.23
N GLY A 62 31.41 15.63 8.98
CA GLY A 62 30.66 14.78 9.91
C GLY A 62 29.86 15.53 10.97
N SER A 63 29.93 16.87 11.04
CA SER A 63 29.06 17.66 11.91
C SER A 63 27.59 17.59 11.42
N THR A 64 26.65 17.69 12.35
CA THR A 64 25.22 17.66 12.06
C THR A 64 24.52 18.83 12.74
N SER A 65 23.43 19.29 12.13
CA SER A 65 22.50 20.21 12.80
C SER A 65 21.67 19.49 13.85
N ASP A 66 20.97 20.27 14.67
CA ASP A 66 19.96 19.71 15.55
C ASP A 66 18.86 19.01 14.73
N PRO A 67 18.36 17.85 15.18
CA PRO A 67 17.32 17.13 14.46
C PRO A 67 15.98 17.85 14.58
N VAL A 68 15.23 17.87 13.48
CA VAL A 68 13.84 18.36 13.45
C VAL A 68 12.91 17.16 13.49
N PRO A 69 12.16 16.93 14.58
CA PRO A 69 11.25 15.81 14.68
C PRO A 69 10.01 16.03 13.81
N PHE A 70 9.54 14.96 13.20
CA PHE A 70 8.26 14.93 12.47
C PHE A 70 7.59 13.57 12.65
N SER A 71 6.31 13.50 12.35
CA SER A 71 5.54 12.26 12.45
C SER A 71 4.78 12.00 11.16
N LEU A 72 4.74 10.75 10.77
CA LEU A 72 3.89 10.28 9.67
C LEU A 72 2.58 9.77 10.30
N LEU A 73 1.48 10.45 10.03
CA LEU A 73 0.19 10.13 10.60
C LEU A 73 -0.64 9.32 9.59
N PHE A 74 -1.05 8.13 9.99
CA PHE A 74 -1.98 7.29 9.24
C PHE A 74 -3.24 7.08 10.07
N THR A 75 -4.40 7.39 9.51
CA THR A 75 -5.70 7.31 10.19
C THR A 75 -6.71 6.53 9.36
N GLN A 76 -7.84 6.18 9.96
CA GLN A 76 -8.95 5.48 9.30
C GLN A 76 -8.49 4.21 8.57
N CYS A 77 -7.56 3.49 9.17
CA CYS A 77 -7.09 2.24 8.62
C CYS A 77 -8.23 1.21 8.57
N PRO A 78 -8.43 0.49 7.46
CA PRO A 78 -9.50 -0.48 7.33
C PRO A 78 -9.40 -1.60 8.37
N THR A 79 -10.55 -2.19 8.73
CA THR A 79 -10.57 -3.39 9.57
C THR A 79 -9.78 -4.50 8.90
N GLY A 80 -8.92 -5.17 9.66
CA GLY A 80 -8.02 -6.21 9.14
C GLY A 80 -6.62 -5.73 8.80
N THR A 81 -6.39 -4.42 8.62
CA THR A 81 -5.02 -3.88 8.50
C THR A 81 -4.34 -3.93 9.88
N GLN A 82 -3.22 -4.60 9.97
CA GLN A 82 -2.49 -4.78 11.23
C GLN A 82 -1.26 -3.88 11.37
N SER A 83 -0.67 -3.48 10.24
CA SER A 83 0.53 -2.65 10.21
C SER A 83 0.58 -1.77 8.97
N VAL A 84 1.35 -0.70 9.06
CA VAL A 84 1.75 0.14 7.93
C VAL A 84 3.26 0.05 7.78
N THR A 85 3.71 -0.18 6.56
CA THR A 85 5.13 -0.16 6.21
C THR A 85 5.41 1.04 5.33
N VAL A 86 6.35 1.86 5.73
CA VAL A 86 6.85 3.01 4.97
C VAL A 86 8.20 2.65 4.39
N ALA A 87 8.33 2.70 3.09
CA ALA A 87 9.59 2.52 2.39
C ALA A 87 10.19 3.90 2.04
N PHE A 88 11.48 4.03 2.27
CA PHE A 88 12.22 5.26 1.97
C PHE A 88 12.92 5.12 0.63
N THR A 89 12.63 6.03 -0.28
CA THR A 89 13.23 6.09 -1.62
C THR A 89 13.64 7.51 -1.93
N GLY A 90 14.76 7.66 -2.57
CA GLY A 90 15.29 8.98 -2.96
C GLY A 90 16.66 8.83 -3.60
N SER A 91 17.24 9.93 -4.03
CA SER A 91 18.59 9.97 -4.55
C SER A 91 19.58 9.88 -3.38
N PRO A 92 20.44 8.86 -3.34
CA PRO A 92 21.49 8.79 -2.32
C PRO A 92 22.51 9.91 -2.54
N ASP A 93 23.10 10.39 -1.46
CA ASP A 93 24.19 11.35 -1.57
C ASP A 93 25.47 10.65 -2.04
N PRO A 94 26.13 11.16 -3.09
CA PRO A 94 27.30 10.49 -3.67
C PRO A 94 28.54 10.52 -2.75
N GLU A 95 28.63 11.47 -1.82
CA GLU A 95 29.77 11.60 -0.89
C GLU A 95 29.50 10.93 0.45
N ALA A 96 28.30 11.10 0.99
CA ALA A 96 27.91 10.55 2.30
C ALA A 96 27.41 9.10 2.22
N GLY A 97 27.01 8.63 1.04
CA GLY A 97 26.59 7.25 0.82
C GLY A 97 25.07 7.00 0.87
N ALA A 98 24.67 5.75 0.74
CA ALA A 98 23.28 5.34 0.57
C ALA A 98 22.37 5.61 1.79
N ASP A 99 22.93 5.81 2.95
CA ASP A 99 22.18 6.12 4.17
C ASP A 99 21.72 7.57 4.27
N TYR A 100 22.17 8.40 3.34
CA TYR A 100 21.90 9.84 3.29
C TYR A 100 21.26 10.22 1.96
N PHE A 101 20.38 11.22 1.99
CA PHE A 101 19.76 11.75 0.78
C PHE A 101 20.51 12.98 0.28
N MET A 102 20.64 13.03 -1.02
CA MET A 102 21.31 14.14 -1.71
C MET A 102 20.52 15.44 -1.51
N ASN A 103 21.20 16.50 -1.18
CA ASN A 103 20.63 17.84 -1.21
C ASN A 103 20.40 18.29 -2.65
N SER A 104 19.17 18.67 -2.98
CA SER A 104 18.82 19.23 -4.30
C SER A 104 18.83 20.76 -4.36
N GLY A 105 19.12 21.41 -3.23
CA GLY A 105 19.26 22.87 -3.14
C GLY A 105 20.65 23.37 -3.57
N SER A 106 20.91 24.64 -3.30
CA SER A 106 22.16 25.31 -3.68
C SER A 106 23.33 25.06 -2.72
N ALA A 107 23.07 24.52 -1.53
CA ALA A 107 24.13 24.19 -0.58
C ALA A 107 24.95 22.98 -1.08
N THR A 108 26.26 23.08 -1.02
CA THR A 108 27.21 22.05 -1.42
C THR A 108 27.77 21.33 -0.20
N HIS A 109 28.18 20.07 -0.37
CA HIS A 109 28.77 19.23 0.70
C HIS A 109 27.85 19.06 1.92
N VAL A 110 26.54 19.01 1.66
CA VAL A 110 25.50 18.81 2.67
C VAL A 110 24.57 17.68 2.23
N ALA A 111 24.40 16.69 3.09
CA ALA A 111 23.47 15.60 2.89
C ALA A 111 22.35 15.62 3.93
N ILE A 112 21.22 15.01 3.63
CA ILE A 112 20.07 14.92 4.53
C ILE A 112 20.03 13.53 5.14
N ALA A 113 20.10 13.47 6.49
CA ALA A 113 19.94 12.25 7.25
C ALA A 113 18.51 12.14 7.78
N MET A 114 17.85 11.02 7.55
CA MET A 114 16.63 10.64 8.26
C MET A 114 16.94 9.57 9.30
N ARG A 115 16.36 9.70 10.48
CA ARG A 115 16.54 8.75 11.57
C ARG A 115 15.20 8.32 12.14
N ASP A 116 15.12 7.06 12.45
CA ASP A 116 14.04 6.55 13.29
C ASP A 116 14.19 7.09 14.71
N ALA A 117 13.19 7.80 15.19
CA ALA A 117 13.23 8.45 16.50
C ALA A 117 13.29 7.45 17.68
N GLN A 118 12.83 6.22 17.48
CA GLN A 118 12.82 5.19 18.52
C GLN A 118 14.15 4.45 18.62
N THR A 119 14.75 4.15 17.48
CA THR A 119 15.95 3.31 17.40
C THR A 119 17.22 4.11 17.12
N GLY A 120 17.10 5.35 16.62
CA GLY A 120 18.21 6.14 16.13
C GLY A 120 18.80 5.68 14.81
N ALA A 121 18.24 4.61 14.21
CA ALA A 121 18.74 4.04 12.97
C ALA A 121 18.54 4.98 11.79
N LEU A 122 19.54 5.09 10.91
CA LEU A 122 19.45 5.83 9.66
C LEU A 122 18.45 5.14 8.71
N LYS A 123 17.68 5.94 8.00
CA LYS A 123 16.68 5.54 7.03
C LYS A 123 17.03 6.14 5.66
N GLY A 124 17.99 5.56 4.99
CA GLY A 124 18.37 5.92 3.64
C GLY A 124 17.51 5.21 2.57
N THR A 125 17.89 5.41 1.31
CA THR A 125 17.17 4.80 0.19
C THR A 125 17.21 3.27 0.25
N GLY A 126 16.06 2.63 -0.02
CA GLY A 126 15.91 1.18 0.05
C GLY A 126 15.63 0.61 1.45
N THR A 127 15.62 1.45 2.48
CA THR A 127 15.23 1.03 3.84
C THR A 127 13.72 1.16 4.03
N SER A 128 13.20 0.54 5.08
CA SER A 128 11.79 0.67 5.47
C SER A 128 11.62 0.70 6.98
N MET A 129 10.46 1.15 7.42
CA MET A 129 10.00 1.00 8.79
C MET A 129 8.56 0.48 8.81
N THR A 130 8.25 -0.36 9.78
CA THR A 130 6.91 -0.93 9.95
C THR A 130 6.41 -0.58 11.33
N GLN A 131 5.18 -0.07 11.38
CA GLN A 131 4.50 0.26 12.63
C GLN A 131 3.19 -0.52 12.71
N THR A 132 2.92 -1.10 13.87
CA THR A 132 1.63 -1.75 14.14
C THR A 132 0.56 -0.69 14.32
N ILE A 133 -0.61 -0.96 13.74
CA ILE A 133 -1.77 -0.08 13.88
C ILE A 133 -2.37 -0.26 15.27
N ALA A 134 -2.58 0.84 15.97
CA ALA A 134 -3.20 0.85 17.28
C ALA A 134 -4.69 0.45 17.22
N ALA A 135 -5.28 0.17 18.37
CA ALA A 135 -6.68 -0.28 18.47
C ALA A 135 -7.68 0.77 17.97
N ASP A 136 -7.32 2.04 18.05
CA ASP A 136 -8.09 3.17 17.51
C ASP A 136 -7.97 3.37 16.00
N ARG A 137 -7.24 2.50 15.32
CA ARG A 137 -7.02 2.48 13.87
C ARG A 137 -6.18 3.66 13.35
N THR A 138 -5.25 4.14 14.15
CA THR A 138 -4.23 5.13 13.81
C THR A 138 -2.81 4.57 13.87
#